data_abbe3cdf9bac2f78ab5d1dabdc5bb8e2
#
_entry.id   abbe3cdf9bac2f78ab5d1dabdc5bb8e2
#
_cell.length_a   1.000
_cell.length_b   1.000
_cell.length_c   1.000
_cell.angle_alpha   90.00
_cell.angle_beta   90.00
_cell.angle_gamma   90.00
#
_symmetry.space_group_name_H-M   'P 1'
#
loop_
_entity.id
_entity.type
_entity.pdbx_description
1 polymer ?
#
loop_
_entity_poly.entity_id
_entity_poly.type
_entity_poly.pdbx_seq_one_letter_code
_entity_poly.pdbx_strand_id
1 'polypeptide(L)'
;LGHIFDQGKAWNGRAAGDVVTSEGDLVTGIETAAAKIVTRGVLLDVGRALGPELGRKDGELPDGFAITPEHLERTIELQGPSSKVGRGDIVVIRTGQHTRVRRDGWGDYAGGSAPGLSFSAAPWLHSSEIAGIATDTWGFEVRPNEFDAAFQPLHQIAIPNLGLFLGEMWDPDGLAEACAADGRYDFLLTAAPLPVTGAVGSPVNPIALR
;
A
#
# COMPACT_ATOMS: atom_id res chain seq x y z
N LEU A 1 -0.12 -3.16 -12.95
CA LEU A 1 -1.57 -3.46 -13.19
C LEU A 1 -1.79 -4.75 -13.98
N GLY A 2 -0.75 -5.35 -14.57
CA GLY A 2 -0.85 -6.49 -15.48
C GLY A 2 -0.58 -7.87 -14.87
N HIS A 3 -0.48 -8.04 -13.55
CA HIS A 3 -0.15 -9.34 -12.94
C HIS A 3 -1.27 -9.94 -12.10
N ILE A 4 -2.38 -9.22 -11.89
CA ILE A 4 -3.57 -9.70 -11.19
C ILE A 4 -4.78 -9.52 -12.10
N PHE A 5 -5.63 -10.54 -12.16
CA PHE A 5 -6.81 -10.58 -13.01
C PHE A 5 -8.02 -11.02 -12.19
N ASP A 6 -9.18 -10.48 -12.51
CA ASP A 6 -10.46 -10.92 -11.97
C ASP A 6 -11.32 -11.49 -13.10
N GLN A 7 -11.74 -12.77 -12.98
CA GLN A 7 -12.54 -13.48 -13.97
C GLN A 7 -12.01 -13.35 -15.43
N GLY A 8 -10.69 -13.42 -15.60
CA GLY A 8 -10.02 -13.27 -16.90
C GLY A 8 -9.98 -11.83 -17.43
N LYS A 9 -10.28 -10.85 -16.58
CA LYS A 9 -10.19 -9.42 -16.90
C LYS A 9 -9.04 -8.75 -16.14
N ALA A 10 -8.28 -7.97 -16.87
CA ALA A 10 -7.33 -7.00 -16.34
C ALA A 10 -8.02 -5.66 -16.09
N TRP A 11 -7.29 -4.71 -15.53
CA TRP A 11 -7.76 -3.36 -15.28
C TRP A 11 -8.49 -2.76 -16.50
N ASN A 12 -9.58 -2.07 -16.21
CA ASN A 12 -10.47 -1.44 -17.21
C ASN A 12 -11.16 -2.46 -18.15
N GLY A 13 -11.45 -3.67 -17.64
CA GLY A 13 -12.24 -4.69 -18.34
C GLY A 13 -11.58 -5.36 -19.54
N ARG A 14 -10.28 -5.15 -19.74
CA ARG A 14 -9.51 -5.77 -20.83
C ARG A 14 -9.41 -7.29 -20.64
N ALA A 15 -9.43 -8.06 -21.71
CA ALA A 15 -9.15 -9.48 -21.59
C ALA A 15 -7.69 -9.71 -21.16
N ALA A 16 -7.47 -10.57 -20.15
CA ALA A 16 -6.15 -10.78 -19.58
C ALA A 16 -5.09 -11.22 -20.62
N GLY A 17 -5.49 -12.10 -21.56
CA GLY A 17 -4.60 -12.59 -22.63
C GLY A 17 -4.22 -11.52 -23.67
N ASP A 18 -4.95 -10.40 -23.73
CA ASP A 18 -4.61 -9.27 -24.60
C ASP A 18 -3.67 -8.28 -23.89
N VAL A 19 -3.60 -8.34 -22.57
CA VAL A 19 -2.77 -7.43 -21.76
C VAL A 19 -1.39 -8.04 -21.51
N VAL A 20 -1.32 -9.26 -21.01
CA VAL A 20 -0.05 -9.93 -20.68
C VAL A 20 0.11 -11.20 -21.51
N THR A 21 1.22 -11.27 -22.25
CA THR A 21 1.58 -12.35 -23.15
C THR A 21 3.00 -12.83 -22.86
N SER A 22 3.50 -13.78 -23.65
CA SER A 22 4.93 -14.16 -23.63
C SER A 22 5.89 -13.02 -23.98
N GLU A 23 5.39 -11.96 -24.63
CA GLU A 23 6.16 -10.75 -24.98
C GLU A 23 6.15 -9.68 -23.87
N GLY A 24 5.46 -9.95 -22.75
CA GLY A 24 5.29 -9.06 -21.62
C GLY A 24 3.92 -8.39 -21.57
N ASP A 25 3.81 -7.35 -20.76
CA ASP A 25 2.63 -6.50 -20.65
C ASP A 25 2.60 -5.48 -21.80
N LEU A 26 1.71 -5.69 -22.74
CA LEU A 26 1.61 -4.90 -23.96
C LEU A 26 0.76 -3.63 -23.81
N VAL A 27 0.04 -3.47 -22.69
CA VAL A 27 -0.97 -2.42 -22.53
C VAL A 27 -0.80 -1.60 -21.25
N THR A 28 -0.48 -2.27 -20.13
CA THR A 28 -0.40 -1.66 -18.80
C THR A 28 1.01 -1.75 -18.21
N GLY A 29 2.01 -1.95 -19.06
CA GLY A 29 3.42 -2.04 -18.66
C GLY A 29 3.86 -0.86 -17.79
N ILE A 30 4.68 -1.16 -16.79
CA ILE A 30 5.06 -0.21 -15.73
C ILE A 30 5.81 1.00 -16.28
N GLU A 31 6.46 0.89 -17.44
CA GLU A 31 7.15 1.99 -18.11
C GLU A 31 6.23 3.15 -18.46
N THR A 32 4.93 2.89 -18.61
CA THR A 32 3.93 3.94 -18.88
C THR A 32 3.75 4.90 -17.70
N ALA A 33 4.14 4.49 -16.51
CA ALA A 33 4.09 5.27 -15.27
C ALA A 33 5.43 5.94 -14.91
N ALA A 34 6.51 5.66 -15.65
CA ALA A 34 7.88 6.05 -15.28
C ALA A 34 8.11 7.55 -15.02
N ALA A 35 7.33 8.42 -15.67
CA ALA A 35 7.42 9.88 -15.53
C ALA A 35 6.17 10.51 -14.89
N LYS A 36 5.31 9.72 -14.23
CA LYS A 36 3.97 10.18 -13.86
C LYS A 36 3.65 10.07 -12.38
N ILE A 37 4.42 9.32 -11.59
CA ILE A 37 4.13 9.14 -10.16
C ILE A 37 4.83 10.26 -9.38
N VAL A 38 4.22 11.43 -9.43
CA VAL A 38 4.54 12.61 -8.62
C VAL A 38 3.22 13.19 -8.14
N THR A 39 2.95 13.13 -6.83
CA THR A 39 1.68 13.56 -6.26
C THR A 39 1.83 13.89 -4.78
N ARG A 40 0.75 14.31 -4.15
CA ARG A 40 0.69 14.39 -2.69
C ARG A 40 0.70 12.99 -2.11
N GLY A 41 1.65 12.74 -1.19
CA GLY A 41 1.66 11.56 -0.33
C GLY A 41 1.01 11.90 1.02
N VAL A 42 0.32 10.91 1.61
CA VAL A 42 -0.23 11.00 2.96
C VAL A 42 0.23 9.78 3.75
N LEU A 43 0.90 10.00 4.87
CA LEU A 43 1.28 8.93 5.80
C LEU A 43 0.15 8.67 6.79
N LEU A 44 -0.31 7.44 6.86
CA LEU A 44 -1.12 6.92 7.95
C LEU A 44 -0.24 5.97 8.79
N ASP A 45 0.32 6.48 9.88
CA ASP A 45 1.13 5.71 10.83
C ASP A 45 0.21 4.97 11.79
N VAL A 46 -0.41 3.90 11.28
CA VAL A 46 -1.42 3.11 12.00
C VAL A 46 -0.81 2.42 13.22
N GLY A 47 0.42 1.94 13.09
CA GLY A 47 1.13 1.31 14.20
C GLY A 47 1.29 2.25 15.38
N ARG A 48 1.71 3.50 15.14
CA ARG A 48 1.87 4.50 16.19
C ARG A 48 0.54 5.00 16.72
N ALA A 49 -0.41 5.27 15.83
CA ALA A 49 -1.70 5.84 16.20
C ALA A 49 -2.53 4.90 17.07
N LEU A 50 -2.61 3.62 16.71
CA LEU A 50 -3.41 2.62 17.43
C LEU A 50 -2.65 1.89 18.54
N GLY A 51 -1.33 2.00 18.56
CA GLY A 51 -0.49 1.32 19.56
C GLY A 51 -1.00 1.50 20.99
N PRO A 52 -1.27 2.71 21.48
CA PRO A 52 -1.78 2.92 22.84
C PRO A 52 -3.10 2.20 23.14
N GLU A 53 -4.03 2.17 22.17
CA GLU A 53 -5.32 1.48 22.30
C GLU A 53 -5.15 -0.06 22.32
N LEU A 54 -4.08 -0.56 21.70
CA LEU A 54 -3.71 -1.98 21.69
C LEU A 54 -2.77 -2.37 22.84
N GLY A 55 -2.49 -1.44 23.77
CA GLY A 55 -1.56 -1.67 24.88
C GLY A 55 -0.09 -1.77 24.43
N ARG A 56 0.25 -1.28 23.24
CA ARG A 56 1.60 -1.30 22.67
C ARG A 56 2.21 0.10 22.67
N LYS A 57 3.52 0.16 22.90
CA LYS A 57 4.28 1.43 22.92
C LYS A 57 5.38 1.49 21.87
N ASP A 58 5.57 0.41 21.11
CA ASP A 58 6.60 0.24 20.11
C ASP A 58 6.20 0.83 18.73
N GLY A 59 4.92 1.20 18.56
CA GLY A 59 4.40 1.66 17.27
C GLY A 59 4.32 0.54 16.22
N GLU A 60 4.23 -0.71 16.66
CA GLU A 60 4.19 -1.90 15.81
C GLU A 60 2.85 -2.62 16.00
N LEU A 61 2.15 -2.87 14.90
CA LEU A 61 0.95 -3.71 14.93
C LEU A 61 1.34 -5.19 15.06
N PRO A 62 0.53 -6.00 15.76
CA PRO A 62 0.77 -7.44 15.83
C PRO A 62 0.54 -8.11 14.48
N ASP A 63 1.21 -9.25 14.26
CA ASP A 63 0.95 -10.08 13.08
C ASP A 63 -0.51 -10.50 13.01
N GLY A 64 -1.06 -10.53 11.80
CA GLY A 64 -2.46 -10.84 11.57
C GLY A 64 -3.44 -9.71 11.93
N PHE A 65 -2.96 -8.53 12.30
CA PHE A 65 -3.85 -7.39 12.58
C PHE A 65 -4.47 -6.86 11.29
N ALA A 66 -5.79 -7.00 11.16
CA ALA A 66 -6.55 -6.51 10.03
C ALA A 66 -6.92 -5.03 10.23
N ILE A 67 -6.36 -4.15 9.39
CA ILE A 67 -6.64 -2.72 9.39
C ILE A 67 -7.96 -2.48 8.65
N THR A 68 -9.00 -2.14 9.39
CA THR A 68 -10.34 -1.84 8.84
C THR A 68 -10.48 -0.36 8.45
N PRO A 69 -11.55 0.05 7.73
CA PRO A 69 -11.85 1.45 7.49
C PRO A 69 -11.89 2.29 8.76
N GLU A 70 -12.46 1.77 9.83
CA GLU A 70 -12.55 2.46 11.12
C GLU A 70 -11.16 2.74 11.71
N HIS A 71 -10.22 1.82 11.54
CA HIS A 71 -8.83 2.02 11.96
C HIS A 71 -8.12 3.11 11.14
N LEU A 72 -8.40 3.19 9.83
CA LEU A 72 -7.87 4.25 8.97
C LEU A 72 -8.43 5.61 9.37
N GLU A 73 -9.74 5.73 9.51
CA GLU A 73 -10.40 6.97 9.94
C GLU A 73 -9.93 7.38 11.35
N ARG A 74 -9.80 6.43 12.26
CA ARG A 74 -9.27 6.69 13.60
C ARG A 74 -7.83 7.22 13.56
N THR A 75 -7.00 6.68 12.68
CA THR A 75 -5.63 7.16 12.47
C THR A 75 -5.64 8.60 11.94
N ILE A 76 -6.50 8.91 10.96
CA ILE A 76 -6.67 10.26 10.41
C ILE A 76 -7.09 11.24 11.50
N GLU A 77 -8.05 10.88 12.36
CA GLU A 77 -8.48 11.71 13.48
C GLU A 77 -7.33 12.03 14.45
N LEU A 78 -6.56 11.01 14.82
CA LEU A 78 -5.45 11.14 15.77
C LEU A 78 -4.28 11.96 15.20
N GLN A 79 -4.01 11.83 13.90
CA GLN A 79 -2.94 12.55 13.22
C GLN A 79 -3.33 13.99 12.83
N GLY A 80 -4.63 14.26 12.73
CA GLY A 80 -5.14 15.61 12.45
C GLY A 80 -5.25 15.96 10.97
N PRO A 81 -5.50 17.23 10.64
CA PRO A 81 -5.98 17.66 9.32
C PRO A 81 -5.04 17.35 8.14
N SER A 82 -3.73 17.29 8.36
CA SER A 82 -2.74 17.00 7.31
C SER A 82 -2.78 15.56 6.81
N SER A 83 -3.36 14.65 7.60
CA SER A 83 -3.54 13.24 7.22
C SER A 83 -4.84 12.95 6.48
N LYS A 84 -5.68 13.97 6.22
CA LYS A 84 -6.91 13.80 5.45
C LYS A 84 -6.57 13.38 4.03
N VAL A 85 -7.07 12.20 3.64
CA VAL A 85 -6.88 11.60 2.32
C VAL A 85 -7.85 12.20 1.30
N GLY A 86 -7.40 12.35 0.07
CA GLY A 86 -8.19 12.90 -1.01
C GLY A 86 -7.83 12.31 -2.39
N ARG A 87 -8.60 12.74 -3.37
CA ARG A 87 -8.47 12.28 -4.76
C ARG A 87 -7.06 12.49 -5.31
N GLY A 88 -6.50 11.42 -5.87
CA GLY A 88 -5.18 11.43 -6.51
C GLY A 88 -4.00 11.31 -5.55
N ASP A 89 -4.24 11.23 -4.24
CA ASP A 89 -3.18 10.98 -3.27
C ASP A 89 -2.60 9.57 -3.41
N ILE A 90 -1.38 9.39 -2.95
CA ILE A 90 -0.83 8.07 -2.63
C ILE A 90 -0.75 7.98 -1.11
N VAL A 91 -1.45 7.00 -0.56
CA VAL A 91 -1.46 6.73 0.89
C VAL A 91 -0.33 5.79 1.25
N VAL A 92 0.47 6.16 2.23
CA VAL A 92 1.51 5.28 2.79
C VAL A 92 1.03 4.81 4.17
N ILE A 93 0.82 3.50 4.29
CA ILE A 93 0.44 2.86 5.57
C ILE A 93 1.71 2.38 6.25
N ARG A 94 1.92 2.82 7.49
CA ARG A 94 2.97 2.26 8.34
C ARG A 94 2.36 1.37 9.40
N THR A 95 2.74 0.11 9.39
CA THR A 95 2.33 -0.89 10.38
C THR A 95 3.38 -1.07 11.49
N GLY A 96 4.64 -0.71 11.21
CA GLY A 96 5.80 -0.97 12.06
C GLY A 96 6.43 -2.36 11.84
N GLN A 97 5.92 -3.18 10.91
CA GLN A 97 6.51 -4.49 10.63
C GLN A 97 7.94 -4.36 10.11
N HIS A 98 8.20 -3.39 9.23
CA HIS A 98 9.54 -3.15 8.71
C HIS A 98 10.54 -2.79 9.82
N THR A 99 10.14 -1.92 10.77
CA THR A 99 10.93 -1.61 11.98
C THR A 99 11.28 -2.89 12.75
N ARG A 100 10.26 -3.73 12.98
CA ARG A 100 10.42 -4.99 13.73
C ARG A 100 11.40 -5.94 13.07
N VAL A 101 11.27 -6.19 11.75
CA VAL A 101 12.15 -7.14 11.06
C VAL A 101 13.59 -6.63 10.92
N ARG A 102 13.79 -5.33 10.85
CA ARG A 102 15.13 -4.73 10.88
C ARG A 102 15.82 -4.92 12.23
N ARG A 103 15.08 -4.93 13.33
CA ARG A 103 15.57 -5.19 14.69
C ARG A 103 15.80 -6.67 14.94
N ASP A 104 14.83 -7.51 14.59
CA ASP A 104 14.75 -8.91 15.03
C ASP A 104 15.19 -9.92 13.96
N GLY A 105 15.39 -9.46 12.72
CA GLY A 105 15.72 -10.27 11.55
C GLY A 105 14.54 -10.47 10.60
N TRP A 106 14.84 -10.69 9.33
CA TRP A 106 13.84 -10.76 8.26
C TRP A 106 12.94 -12.00 8.33
N GLY A 107 13.45 -13.13 8.84
CA GLY A 107 12.65 -14.34 9.06
C GLY A 107 11.76 -14.70 7.86
N ASP A 108 10.47 -14.85 8.13
CA ASP A 108 9.43 -15.14 7.17
C ASP A 108 8.67 -13.88 6.67
N TYR A 109 9.29 -12.70 6.74
CA TYR A 109 8.69 -11.44 6.29
C TYR A 109 8.04 -11.55 4.91
N ALA A 110 8.73 -12.19 3.97
CA ALA A 110 8.18 -12.45 2.64
C ALA A 110 7.21 -13.65 2.69
N GLY A 111 5.93 -13.38 2.80
CA GLY A 111 4.86 -14.38 2.75
C GLY A 111 4.40 -14.94 4.08
N GLY A 112 5.04 -14.56 5.20
CA GLY A 112 4.62 -14.91 6.55
C GLY A 112 3.41 -14.11 7.05
N SER A 113 3.12 -14.24 8.33
CA SER A 113 2.07 -13.46 9.00
C SER A 113 2.44 -11.99 9.06
N ALA A 114 1.50 -11.11 8.76
CA ALA A 114 1.71 -9.67 8.73
C ALA A 114 0.45 -8.89 9.10
N PRO A 115 0.57 -7.72 9.73
CA PRO A 115 -0.51 -6.75 9.73
C PRO A 115 -0.73 -6.22 8.31
N GLY A 116 -1.94 -5.77 8.00
CA GLY A 116 -2.25 -5.19 6.69
C GLY A 116 -3.72 -4.85 6.57
N LEU A 117 -4.11 -4.29 5.43
CA LEU A 117 -5.49 -3.91 5.21
C LEU A 117 -6.43 -5.13 5.23
N SER A 118 -7.56 -4.97 5.91
CA SER A 118 -8.69 -5.89 5.81
C SER A 118 -9.33 -5.78 4.43
N PHE A 119 -9.92 -6.87 3.94
CA PHE A 119 -10.75 -6.85 2.74
C PHE A 119 -11.90 -5.85 2.85
N SER A 120 -12.40 -5.61 4.06
CA SER A 120 -13.43 -4.60 4.33
C SER A 120 -13.02 -3.17 3.96
N ALA A 121 -11.71 -2.91 3.74
CA ALA A 121 -11.22 -1.61 3.31
C ALA A 121 -11.46 -1.30 1.81
N ALA A 122 -11.90 -2.28 0.99
CA ALA A 122 -12.13 -2.06 -0.43
C ALA A 122 -13.09 -0.90 -0.76
N PRO A 123 -14.25 -0.72 -0.08
CA PRO A 123 -15.10 0.45 -0.29
C PRO A 123 -14.45 1.77 0.08
N TRP A 124 -13.62 1.79 1.13
CA TRP A 124 -12.85 2.97 1.53
C TRP A 124 -11.82 3.36 0.47
N LEU A 125 -11.07 2.38 -0.05
CA LEU A 125 -10.11 2.60 -1.14
C LEU A 125 -10.79 3.19 -2.38
N HIS A 126 -11.96 2.67 -2.74
CA HIS A 126 -12.74 3.17 -3.86
C HIS A 126 -13.24 4.60 -3.65
N SER A 127 -13.87 4.87 -2.50
CA SER A 127 -14.49 6.17 -2.21
C SER A 127 -13.49 7.30 -1.97
N SER A 128 -12.26 6.96 -1.56
CA SER A 128 -11.17 7.93 -1.37
C SER A 128 -10.57 8.43 -2.68
N GLU A 129 -10.87 7.79 -3.82
CA GLU A 129 -10.36 8.16 -5.16
C GLU A 129 -8.83 8.31 -5.21
N ILE A 130 -8.10 7.57 -4.38
CA ILE A 130 -6.63 7.61 -4.33
C ILE A 130 -6.01 7.02 -5.59
N ALA A 131 -4.82 7.47 -5.94
CA ALA A 131 -4.06 6.94 -7.09
C ALA A 131 -3.31 5.66 -6.75
N GLY A 132 -2.95 5.47 -5.50
CA GLY A 132 -2.22 4.29 -5.04
C GLY A 132 -2.12 4.21 -3.53
N ILE A 133 -1.65 3.06 -3.07
CA ILE A 133 -1.40 2.78 -1.67
C ILE A 133 -0.09 2.02 -1.53
N ALA A 134 0.67 2.33 -0.49
CA ALA A 134 1.91 1.64 -0.18
C ALA A 134 1.97 1.23 1.29
N THR A 135 2.72 0.17 1.59
CA THR A 135 2.88 -0.36 2.95
C THR A 135 4.32 -0.76 3.24
N ASP A 136 4.64 -0.88 4.53
CA ASP A 136 5.92 -1.40 5.02
C ASP A 136 5.91 -2.92 5.19
N THR A 137 4.92 -3.61 4.63
CA THR A 137 4.74 -5.06 4.67
C THR A 137 5.02 -5.69 3.30
N TRP A 138 5.22 -7.00 3.26
CA TRP A 138 5.46 -7.74 2.01
C TRP A 138 4.27 -7.70 1.04
N GLY A 139 3.05 -7.72 1.58
CA GLY A 139 1.81 -7.50 0.84
C GLY A 139 1.00 -6.44 1.56
N PHE A 140 0.16 -5.67 0.85
CA PHE A 140 -0.55 -4.57 1.49
C PHE A 140 -1.77 -5.01 2.33
N GLU A 141 -2.23 -6.23 2.18
CA GLU A 141 -3.33 -6.81 2.94
C GLU A 141 -2.87 -7.73 4.07
N VAL A 142 -3.75 -7.93 5.04
CA VAL A 142 -3.48 -8.74 6.23
C VAL A 142 -3.14 -10.20 5.87
N ARG A 143 -2.22 -10.78 6.63
CA ARG A 143 -1.85 -12.19 6.52
C ARG A 143 -1.83 -12.85 7.91
N PRO A 144 -2.43 -14.07 8.07
CA PRO A 144 -3.17 -14.83 7.04
C PRO A 144 -4.30 -14.06 6.38
N ASN A 145 -4.57 -14.36 5.09
CA ASN A 145 -5.70 -13.73 4.41
C ASN A 145 -7.04 -14.11 5.07
N GLU A 146 -8.01 -13.22 4.98
CA GLU A 146 -9.30 -13.36 5.67
C GLU A 146 -10.23 -14.43 5.06
N PHE A 147 -9.87 -14.99 3.88
CA PHE A 147 -10.64 -16.01 3.18
C PHE A 147 -9.77 -17.22 2.86
N ASP A 148 -10.16 -18.40 3.31
CA ASP A 148 -9.42 -19.64 3.09
C ASP A 148 -9.25 -20.00 1.60
N ALA A 149 -10.24 -19.64 0.78
CA ALA A 149 -10.27 -19.99 -0.64
C ALA A 149 -9.61 -18.93 -1.55
N ALA A 150 -9.13 -17.81 -1.02
CA ALA A 150 -8.59 -16.73 -1.82
C ALA A 150 -7.21 -16.29 -1.32
N PHE A 151 -6.23 -16.34 -2.21
CA PHE A 151 -4.91 -15.76 -1.97
C PHE A 151 -4.92 -14.29 -2.38
N GLN A 152 -4.54 -13.41 -1.46
CA GLN A 152 -4.51 -11.95 -1.67
C GLN A 152 -5.81 -11.38 -2.28
N PRO A 153 -6.96 -11.57 -1.61
CA PRO A 153 -8.26 -11.18 -2.16
C PRO A 153 -8.40 -9.68 -2.37
N LEU A 154 -7.74 -8.85 -1.55
CA LEU A 154 -7.80 -7.40 -1.72
C LEU A 154 -6.97 -6.94 -2.94
N HIS A 155 -5.87 -7.60 -3.28
CA HIS A 155 -5.15 -7.39 -4.55
C HIS A 155 -6.05 -7.61 -5.77
N GLN A 156 -6.90 -8.66 -5.71
CA GLN A 156 -7.83 -8.99 -6.79
C GLN A 156 -8.91 -7.93 -7.00
N ILE A 157 -9.16 -7.09 -6.00
CA ILE A 157 -10.05 -5.93 -6.14
C ILE A 157 -9.24 -4.68 -6.51
N ALA A 158 -8.16 -4.41 -5.79
CA ALA A 158 -7.42 -3.15 -5.90
C ALA A 158 -6.80 -2.94 -7.30
N ILE A 159 -6.24 -3.98 -7.89
CA ILE A 159 -5.54 -3.87 -9.19
C ILE A 159 -6.51 -3.89 -10.37
N PRO A 160 -7.26 -4.97 -10.64
CA PRO A 160 -8.09 -5.03 -11.85
C PRO A 160 -9.36 -4.19 -11.77
N ASN A 161 -9.95 -4.02 -10.60
CA ASN A 161 -11.23 -3.34 -10.45
C ASN A 161 -11.10 -1.86 -10.07
N LEU A 162 -10.15 -1.50 -9.19
CA LEU A 162 -9.94 -0.11 -8.77
C LEU A 162 -8.82 0.59 -9.55
N GLY A 163 -7.91 -0.16 -10.16
CA GLY A 163 -6.79 0.40 -10.94
C GLY A 163 -5.73 1.09 -10.08
N LEU A 164 -5.59 0.67 -8.81
CA LEU A 164 -4.64 1.27 -7.88
C LEU A 164 -3.20 0.80 -8.15
N PHE A 165 -2.25 1.72 -8.03
CA PHE A 165 -0.85 1.36 -7.85
C PHE A 165 -0.63 0.84 -6.44
N LEU A 166 0.04 -0.31 -6.31
CA LEU A 166 0.41 -0.88 -5.02
C LEU A 166 1.91 -0.75 -4.83
N GLY A 167 2.32 -0.19 -3.69
CA GLY A 167 3.70 -0.15 -3.21
C GLY A 167 3.83 -1.09 -2.00
N GLU A 168 4.86 -1.92 -2.01
CA GLU A 168 5.09 -2.88 -0.94
C GLU A 168 6.54 -2.81 -0.48
N MET A 169 6.79 -3.23 0.75
CA MET A 169 8.13 -3.26 1.36
C MET A 169 8.80 -1.86 1.39
N TRP A 170 8.03 -0.79 1.52
CA TRP A 170 8.57 0.56 1.67
C TRP A 170 9.16 0.74 3.08
N ASP A 171 10.13 1.63 3.20
CA ASP A 171 10.70 2.07 4.48
C ASP A 171 10.17 3.47 4.86
N PRO A 172 9.03 3.57 5.56
CA PRO A 172 8.48 4.84 5.98
C PRO A 172 8.99 5.33 7.35
N ASP A 173 9.92 4.62 8.00
CA ASP A 173 10.30 4.90 9.39
C ASP A 173 10.84 6.32 9.58
N GLY A 174 11.79 6.75 8.73
CA GLY A 174 12.32 8.11 8.79
C GLY A 174 11.26 9.18 8.51
N LEU A 175 10.33 8.90 7.60
CA LEU A 175 9.20 9.79 7.33
C LEU A 175 8.25 9.87 8.53
N ALA A 176 7.94 8.74 9.16
CA ALA A 176 7.07 8.67 10.33
C ALA A 176 7.62 9.47 11.53
N GLU A 177 8.93 9.38 11.77
CA GLU A 177 9.58 10.19 12.81
C GLU A 177 9.48 11.68 12.51
N ALA A 178 9.75 12.09 11.27
CA ALA A 178 9.63 13.47 10.86
C ALA A 178 8.18 14.00 10.96
N CYS A 179 7.19 13.19 10.55
CA CYS A 179 5.77 13.53 10.67
C CYS A 179 5.32 13.67 12.12
N ALA A 180 5.74 12.76 12.99
CA ALA A 180 5.41 12.83 14.41
C ALA A 180 6.04 14.03 15.11
N ALA A 181 7.22 14.50 14.67
CA ALA A 181 7.92 15.62 15.28
C ALA A 181 7.22 16.98 15.05
N ASP A 182 6.58 17.18 13.90
CA ASP A 182 5.94 18.45 13.54
C ASP A 182 4.43 18.38 13.33
N GLY A 183 3.84 17.18 13.41
CA GLY A 183 2.40 16.95 13.24
C GLY A 183 1.90 17.08 11.81
N ARG A 184 2.78 17.07 10.82
CA ARG A 184 2.43 17.11 9.40
C ARG A 184 2.61 15.74 8.76
N TYR A 185 1.54 15.20 8.20
CA TYR A 185 1.50 13.86 7.63
C TYR A 185 1.31 13.84 6.11
N ASP A 186 1.31 15.02 5.48
CA ASP A 186 1.32 15.17 4.03
C ASP A 186 2.67 15.68 3.53
N PHE A 187 3.01 15.29 2.30
CA PHE A 187 4.30 15.58 1.67
C PHE A 187 4.20 15.49 0.15
N LEU A 188 5.18 16.02 -0.56
CA LEU A 188 5.35 15.71 -1.98
C LEU A 188 6.00 14.33 -2.09
N LEU A 189 5.32 13.40 -2.76
CA LEU A 189 5.83 12.06 -3.07
C LEU A 189 6.26 11.97 -4.53
N THR A 190 7.45 11.42 -4.74
CA THR A 190 7.88 10.94 -6.04
C THR A 190 8.21 9.44 -5.92
N ALA A 191 7.62 8.61 -6.78
CA ALA A 191 7.80 7.16 -6.74
C ALA A 191 7.88 6.59 -8.17
N ALA A 192 8.71 7.22 -9.02
CA ALA A 192 8.87 6.80 -10.39
C ALA A 192 9.43 5.37 -10.49
N PRO A 193 8.74 4.44 -11.15
CA PRO A 193 9.25 3.10 -11.39
C PRO A 193 10.38 3.10 -12.41
N LEU A 194 11.21 2.06 -12.39
CA LEU A 194 12.14 1.82 -13.48
C LEU A 194 11.36 1.52 -14.76
N PRO A 195 11.72 2.15 -15.89
CA PRO A 195 10.99 1.99 -17.17
C PRO A 195 11.36 0.68 -17.88
N VAL A 196 11.11 -0.44 -17.22
CA VAL A 196 11.35 -1.77 -17.77
C VAL A 196 10.23 -2.10 -18.75
N THR A 197 10.52 -2.10 -20.04
CA THR A 197 9.55 -2.34 -21.10
C THR A 197 8.83 -3.68 -20.94
N GLY A 198 7.50 -3.64 -20.96
CA GLY A 198 6.66 -4.82 -20.83
C GLY A 198 6.64 -5.47 -19.45
N ALA A 199 7.23 -4.85 -18.44
CA ALA A 199 7.16 -5.38 -17.07
C ALA A 199 5.83 -4.98 -16.39
N VAL A 200 5.28 -5.90 -15.60
CA VAL A 200 4.04 -5.70 -14.84
C VAL A 200 4.25 -4.89 -13.55
N GLY A 201 5.49 -4.69 -13.18
CA GLY A 201 5.91 -3.91 -12.01
C GLY A 201 7.42 -3.70 -12.02
N SER A 202 7.94 -2.91 -11.10
CA SER A 202 9.38 -2.68 -10.96
C SER A 202 9.75 -2.27 -9.53
N PRO A 203 11.02 -2.40 -9.14
CA PRO A 203 11.51 -1.69 -7.98
C PRO A 203 11.31 -0.18 -8.14
N VAL A 204 11.05 0.48 -7.02
CA VAL A 204 10.96 1.94 -6.94
C VAL A 204 11.85 2.44 -5.81
N ASN A 205 12.27 3.70 -5.90
CA ASN A 205 12.92 4.41 -4.81
C ASN A 205 12.04 5.64 -4.44
N PRO A 206 11.03 5.45 -3.60
CA PRO A 206 10.11 6.53 -3.25
C PRO A 206 10.82 7.60 -2.42
N ILE A 207 10.59 8.87 -2.75
CA ILE A 207 11.15 10.01 -2.05
C ILE A 207 10.02 10.90 -1.55
N ALA A 208 10.00 11.17 -0.25
CA ALA A 208 9.10 12.12 0.39
C ALA A 208 9.84 13.44 0.63
N LEU A 209 9.31 14.54 0.12
CA LEU A 209 9.84 15.88 0.32
C LEU A 209 8.87 16.69 1.21
N ARG A 210 9.40 17.27 2.29
CA ARG A 210 8.63 18.00 3.31
C ARG A 210 9.18 19.40 3.49
#